data_3a3adc7eba9a22f395bb7620f415b402
#
_entry.id   3a3adc7eba9a22f395bb7620f415b402
#
_cell.length_a   1.000
_cell.length_b   1.000
_cell.length_c   1.000
_cell.angle_alpha   90.00
_cell.angle_beta   90.00
_cell.angle_gamma   90.00
#
_symmetry.space_group_name_H-M   'P 1'
#
loop_
_entity.id
_entity.type
_entity.pdbx_description
1 polymer ?
#
loop_
_entity_poly.entity_id
_entity_poly.type
_entity_poly.pdbx_seq_one_letter_code
_entity_poly.pdbx_strand_id
1 'polypeptide(L)'
;LYYLLGDNLPCDGHYENLQEAAKWGFKISDLTRKCQTLEEVFEFINYWDVERKNLPVATDGIVLKVNSLRQQKNLGFTAKSPRWAIAYKFQAERALTRLNKVTYQVGRTGAVTPVANLDPVQLSGTVVKRASLHNADIIEGLDLHIGDMVYVEKGGEIIPKITGVDKDARSFMLGEMLRFIVNCPECGSKLVRYEGEAAHYCPNETACPPQIKGKIEHFISRKAMNIDAVSYTHLTLPTIA
;
A
#
# COMPACT_ATOMS: atom_id res chain seq x y z
N LEU A 1 -1.89 -4.90 -23.21
CA LEU A 1 -2.24 -3.51 -23.52
C LEU A 1 -3.52 -3.13 -22.79
N TYR A 2 -3.59 -1.97 -22.16
CA TYR A 2 -4.76 -1.47 -21.43
C TYR A 2 -5.18 -0.05 -21.87
N TYR A 3 -4.40 0.57 -22.74
CA TYR A 3 -4.65 1.89 -23.29
C TYR A 3 -3.87 2.09 -24.58
N LEU A 4 -4.52 2.68 -25.60
CA LEU A 4 -3.91 3.04 -26.88
C LEU A 4 -3.95 4.56 -27.00
N LEU A 5 -2.81 5.15 -27.34
CA LEU A 5 -2.63 6.60 -27.56
C LEU A 5 -2.22 6.85 -29.00
N GLY A 6 -2.78 7.87 -29.61
CA GLY A 6 -2.43 8.31 -30.95
C GLY A 6 -3.37 9.41 -31.42
N ASP A 7 -2.92 10.18 -32.42
CA ASP A 7 -3.71 11.29 -33.00
C ASP A 7 -4.81 10.82 -33.95
N ASN A 8 -4.61 9.67 -34.61
CA ASN A 8 -5.53 9.08 -35.58
C ASN A 8 -5.88 7.65 -35.18
N LEU A 9 -6.61 7.49 -34.09
CA LEU A 9 -7.07 6.17 -33.67
C LEU A 9 -8.18 5.67 -34.61
N PRO A 10 -8.22 4.35 -34.88
CA PRO A 10 -9.17 3.78 -35.86
C PRO A 10 -10.64 3.87 -35.44
N CYS A 11 -10.90 3.98 -34.13
CA CYS A 11 -12.27 4.01 -33.59
C CYS A 11 -12.46 5.17 -32.60
N ASP A 12 -13.73 5.63 -32.44
CA ASP A 12 -14.11 6.67 -31.49
C ASP A 12 -14.27 6.13 -30.03
N GLY A 13 -14.17 4.83 -29.85
CA GLY A 13 -14.33 4.17 -28.56
C GLY A 13 -13.03 3.52 -28.08
N HIS A 14 -12.79 3.62 -26.75
CA HIS A 14 -11.64 3.01 -26.09
C HIS A 14 -11.63 1.48 -26.22
N TYR A 15 -12.78 0.84 -25.99
CA TYR A 15 -12.93 -0.62 -26.10
C TYR A 15 -12.67 -1.09 -27.52
N GLU A 16 -13.26 -0.42 -28.51
CA GLU A 16 -13.12 -0.74 -29.93
C GLU A 16 -11.65 -0.60 -30.39
N ASN A 17 -10.93 0.41 -29.92
CA ASN A 17 -9.52 0.59 -30.20
C ASN A 17 -8.66 -0.51 -29.58
N LEU A 18 -9.01 -1.03 -28.39
CA LEU A 18 -8.33 -2.19 -27.83
C LEU A 18 -8.55 -3.45 -28.68
N GLN A 19 -9.77 -3.66 -29.20
CA GLN A 19 -10.06 -4.79 -30.10
C GLN A 19 -9.27 -4.70 -31.42
N GLU A 20 -9.13 -3.51 -31.99
CA GLU A 20 -8.27 -3.29 -33.16
C GLU A 20 -6.79 -3.58 -32.84
N ALA A 21 -6.31 -3.13 -31.69
CA ALA A 21 -4.94 -3.43 -31.24
C ALA A 21 -4.67 -4.93 -31.07
N ALA A 22 -5.69 -5.71 -30.68
CA ALA A 22 -5.58 -7.17 -30.62
C ALA A 22 -5.32 -7.76 -31.99
N LYS A 23 -5.97 -7.23 -33.05
CA LYS A 23 -5.72 -7.67 -34.45
C LYS A 23 -4.29 -7.38 -34.91
N TRP A 24 -3.65 -6.38 -34.33
CA TRP A 24 -2.23 -6.06 -34.56
C TRP A 24 -1.25 -6.91 -33.78
N GLY A 25 -1.76 -7.89 -33.00
CA GLY A 25 -0.95 -8.82 -32.21
C GLY A 25 -0.66 -8.37 -30.79
N PHE A 26 -1.24 -7.27 -30.30
CA PHE A 26 -1.11 -6.87 -28.92
C PHE A 26 -1.96 -7.75 -27.99
N LYS A 27 -1.38 -8.19 -26.88
CA LYS A 27 -2.12 -8.87 -25.82
C LYS A 27 -3.04 -7.86 -25.12
N ILE A 28 -4.35 -8.08 -25.17
CA ILE A 28 -5.37 -7.40 -24.37
C ILE A 28 -5.96 -8.40 -23.37
N SER A 29 -6.63 -7.88 -22.34
CA SER A 29 -7.30 -8.72 -21.35
C SER A 29 -8.64 -9.21 -21.88
N ASP A 30 -8.87 -10.52 -21.88
CA ASP A 30 -10.15 -11.14 -22.23
C ASP A 30 -11.24 -10.84 -21.20
N LEU A 31 -10.85 -10.32 -20.03
CA LEU A 31 -11.74 -9.94 -18.94
C LEU A 31 -12.35 -8.54 -19.12
N THR A 32 -12.00 -7.82 -20.18
CA THR A 32 -12.52 -6.49 -20.45
C THR A 32 -13.93 -6.59 -21.02
N ARG A 33 -14.89 -5.86 -20.43
CA ARG A 33 -16.29 -5.81 -20.85
C ARG A 33 -16.71 -4.37 -21.12
N LYS A 34 -17.47 -4.15 -22.21
CA LYS A 34 -18.16 -2.90 -22.47
C LYS A 34 -19.55 -2.98 -21.84
N CYS A 35 -19.87 -2.04 -20.95
CA CYS A 35 -21.18 -1.91 -20.29
C CYS A 35 -21.91 -0.67 -20.84
N GLN A 36 -23.23 -0.75 -20.95
CA GLN A 36 -24.10 0.34 -21.44
C GLN A 36 -24.88 0.99 -20.30
N THR A 37 -25.13 0.24 -19.21
CA THR A 37 -25.90 0.71 -18.06
C THR A 37 -25.10 0.56 -16.76
N LEU A 38 -25.56 1.22 -15.71
CA LEU A 38 -24.95 1.09 -14.38
C LEU A 38 -25.19 -0.29 -13.78
N GLU A 39 -26.34 -0.88 -14.07
CA GLU A 39 -26.69 -2.23 -13.63
C GLU A 39 -25.68 -3.24 -14.17
N GLU A 40 -25.33 -3.18 -15.46
CA GLU A 40 -24.30 -4.03 -16.07
C GLU A 40 -22.92 -3.83 -15.44
N VAL A 41 -22.59 -2.59 -15.02
CA VAL A 41 -21.34 -2.30 -14.31
C VAL A 41 -21.34 -2.96 -12.93
N PHE A 42 -22.46 -2.86 -12.17
CA PHE A 42 -22.56 -3.50 -10.85
C PHE A 42 -22.56 -5.03 -10.96
N GLU A 43 -23.22 -5.61 -11.95
CA GLU A 43 -23.13 -7.04 -12.21
C GLU A 43 -21.70 -7.49 -12.45
N PHE A 44 -20.94 -6.75 -13.26
CA PHE A 44 -19.54 -7.04 -13.54
C PHE A 44 -18.67 -6.93 -12.28
N ILE A 45 -18.90 -5.92 -11.45
CA ILE A 45 -18.21 -5.74 -10.17
C ILE A 45 -18.49 -6.92 -9.24
N ASN A 46 -19.77 -7.27 -9.05
CA ASN A 46 -20.19 -8.34 -8.15
C ASN A 46 -19.66 -9.72 -8.62
N TYR A 47 -19.69 -9.96 -9.92
CA TYR A 47 -19.13 -11.17 -10.50
C TYR A 47 -17.63 -11.31 -10.18
N TRP A 48 -16.84 -10.26 -10.41
CA TRP A 48 -15.40 -10.30 -10.18
C TRP A 48 -15.00 -10.21 -8.72
N ASP A 49 -15.84 -9.71 -7.85
CA ASP A 49 -15.55 -9.76 -6.40
C ASP A 49 -15.44 -11.20 -5.90
N VAL A 50 -16.20 -12.10 -6.48
CA VAL A 50 -16.19 -13.54 -6.18
C VAL A 50 -15.14 -14.27 -7.03
N GLU A 51 -15.23 -14.16 -8.36
CA GLU A 51 -14.49 -14.98 -9.31
C GLU A 51 -13.00 -14.58 -9.46
N ARG A 52 -12.60 -13.41 -8.99
CA ARG A 52 -11.18 -12.97 -9.02
C ARG A 52 -10.22 -13.94 -8.35
N LYS A 53 -10.68 -14.74 -7.40
CA LYS A 53 -9.88 -15.74 -6.68
C LYS A 53 -9.42 -16.88 -7.58
N ASN A 54 -10.14 -17.11 -8.68
CA ASN A 54 -9.86 -18.15 -9.67
C ASN A 54 -8.92 -17.66 -10.79
N LEU A 55 -8.53 -16.38 -10.78
CA LEU A 55 -7.61 -15.84 -11.77
C LEU A 55 -6.17 -16.31 -11.50
N PRO A 56 -5.36 -16.50 -12.55
CA PRO A 56 -3.96 -16.87 -12.41
C PRO A 56 -3.08 -15.78 -11.82
N VAL A 57 -3.62 -14.56 -11.70
CA VAL A 57 -2.95 -13.38 -11.13
C VAL A 57 -3.82 -12.75 -10.07
N ALA A 58 -3.22 -12.34 -8.97
CA ALA A 58 -3.92 -11.63 -7.91
C ALA A 58 -4.47 -10.28 -8.43
N THR A 59 -5.78 -10.05 -8.23
CA THR A 59 -6.47 -8.86 -8.69
C THR A 59 -7.13 -8.17 -7.51
N ASP A 60 -6.82 -6.89 -7.29
CA ASP A 60 -7.30 -6.09 -6.16
C ASP A 60 -8.47 -5.16 -6.50
N GLY A 61 -8.81 -5.05 -7.78
CA GLY A 61 -9.89 -4.18 -8.21
C GLY A 61 -10.14 -4.19 -9.71
N ILE A 62 -11.03 -3.31 -10.13
CA ILE A 62 -11.47 -3.10 -11.51
C ILE A 62 -11.25 -1.63 -11.87
N VAL A 63 -10.86 -1.34 -13.11
CA VAL A 63 -10.79 0.02 -13.61
C VAL A 63 -11.96 0.28 -14.55
N LEU A 64 -12.83 1.19 -14.16
CA LEU A 64 -13.95 1.69 -14.97
C LEU A 64 -13.47 2.87 -15.78
N LYS A 65 -13.75 2.86 -17.09
CA LYS A 65 -13.32 3.92 -18.00
C LYS A 65 -14.50 4.36 -18.87
N VAL A 66 -14.59 5.65 -19.13
CA VAL A 66 -15.53 6.18 -20.13
C VAL A 66 -15.09 5.70 -21.51
N ASN A 67 -15.96 5.06 -22.30
CA ASN A 67 -15.60 4.48 -23.58
C ASN A 67 -15.38 5.53 -24.69
N SER A 68 -16.21 6.58 -24.76
CA SER A 68 -16.10 7.61 -25.79
C SER A 68 -14.85 8.46 -25.63
N LEU A 69 -13.97 8.47 -26.65
CA LEU A 69 -12.75 9.27 -26.65
C LEU A 69 -13.06 10.79 -26.63
N ARG A 70 -14.15 11.21 -27.27
CA ARG A 70 -14.62 12.60 -27.20
C ARG A 70 -14.98 13.00 -25.76
N GLN A 71 -15.69 12.13 -25.03
CA GLN A 71 -16.02 12.38 -23.62
C GLN A 71 -14.77 12.35 -22.75
N GLN A 72 -13.83 11.45 -22.99
CA GLN A 72 -12.54 11.41 -22.27
C GLN A 72 -11.78 12.73 -22.43
N LYS A 73 -11.72 13.26 -23.66
CA LYS A 73 -11.07 14.54 -23.97
C LYS A 73 -11.76 15.72 -23.24
N ASN A 74 -13.09 15.72 -23.19
CA ASN A 74 -13.86 16.76 -22.50
C ASN A 74 -13.68 16.73 -20.97
N LEU A 75 -13.64 15.54 -20.39
CA LEU A 75 -13.39 15.34 -18.95
C LEU A 75 -11.95 15.70 -18.55
N GLY A 76 -10.99 15.43 -19.41
CA GLY A 76 -9.60 15.77 -19.24
C GLY A 76 -8.91 15.02 -18.10
N PHE A 77 -7.87 15.67 -17.56
CA PHE A 77 -6.99 15.10 -16.54
C PHE A 77 -6.88 16.02 -15.32
N THR A 78 -6.55 15.45 -14.19
CA THR A 78 -5.95 16.17 -13.06
C THR A 78 -4.42 16.16 -13.22
N ALA A 79 -3.69 16.80 -12.30
CA ALA A 79 -2.21 16.74 -12.31
C ALA A 79 -1.63 15.30 -12.21
N LYS A 80 -2.42 14.33 -11.73
CA LYS A 80 -1.93 12.96 -11.45
C LYS A 80 -2.71 11.85 -12.11
N SER A 81 -3.95 12.09 -12.56
CA SER A 81 -4.84 11.02 -13.01
C SER A 81 -5.89 11.53 -14.03
N PRO A 82 -6.40 10.65 -14.91
CA PRO A 82 -7.52 10.98 -15.78
C PRO A 82 -8.82 11.13 -14.98
N ARG A 83 -9.69 12.06 -15.37
CA ARG A 83 -11.02 12.24 -14.80
C ARG A 83 -12.05 11.25 -15.34
N TRP A 84 -11.73 10.57 -16.43
CA TRP A 84 -12.58 9.63 -17.15
C TRP A 84 -12.33 8.16 -16.76
N ALA A 85 -11.47 7.91 -15.77
CA ALA A 85 -11.20 6.58 -15.25
C ALA A 85 -11.27 6.56 -13.72
N ILE A 86 -11.91 5.52 -13.18
CA ILE A 86 -12.05 5.30 -11.74
C ILE A 86 -11.62 3.87 -11.42
N ALA A 87 -10.75 3.73 -10.44
CA ALA A 87 -10.42 2.42 -9.89
C ALA A 87 -11.42 2.05 -8.77
N TYR A 88 -12.16 0.97 -8.98
CA TYR A 88 -12.94 0.33 -7.95
C TYR A 88 -12.10 -0.77 -7.31
N LYS A 89 -11.80 -0.65 -6.03
CA LYS A 89 -11.05 -1.67 -5.29
C LYS A 89 -11.98 -2.56 -4.49
N PHE A 90 -11.80 -3.86 -4.64
CA PHE A 90 -12.52 -4.85 -3.84
C PHE A 90 -12.16 -4.71 -2.37
N GLN A 91 -13.04 -5.22 -1.52
CA GLN A 91 -12.76 -5.28 -0.09
C GLN A 91 -11.50 -6.11 0.14
N ALA A 92 -10.61 -5.58 0.95
CA ALA A 92 -9.38 -6.27 1.32
C ALA A 92 -9.70 -7.54 2.12
N GLU A 93 -8.94 -8.60 1.85
CA GLU A 93 -9.02 -9.80 2.69
C GLU A 93 -8.53 -9.49 4.10
N ARG A 94 -9.21 -10.08 5.07
CA ARG A 94 -8.87 -9.99 6.49
C ARG A 94 -8.41 -11.34 7.01
N ALA A 95 -7.38 -11.33 7.83
CA ALA A 95 -6.98 -12.50 8.61
C ALA A 95 -6.87 -12.13 10.08
N LEU A 96 -7.23 -13.07 10.96
CA LEU A 96 -7.10 -12.93 12.40
C LEU A 96 -5.80 -13.59 12.84
N THR A 97 -4.98 -12.88 13.61
CA THR A 97 -3.68 -13.40 14.10
C THR A 97 -3.28 -12.74 15.41
N ARG A 98 -2.34 -13.35 16.13
CA ARG A 98 -1.91 -12.88 17.44
C ARG A 98 -0.83 -11.80 17.32
N LEU A 99 -0.97 -10.74 18.11
CA LEU A 99 0.04 -9.69 18.29
C LEU A 99 1.07 -10.13 19.33
N ASN A 100 2.30 -10.40 18.89
CA ASN A 100 3.36 -10.88 19.79
C ASN A 100 4.18 -9.74 20.41
N LYS A 101 4.53 -8.73 19.62
CA LYS A 101 5.28 -7.55 20.06
C LYS A 101 5.14 -6.42 19.07
N VAL A 102 5.47 -5.20 19.48
CA VAL A 102 5.62 -4.05 18.60
C VAL A 102 7.08 -3.62 18.55
N THR A 103 7.57 -3.39 17.35
CA THR A 103 8.89 -2.81 17.09
C THR A 103 8.71 -1.46 16.41
N TYR A 104 9.68 -0.58 16.53
CA TYR A 104 9.62 0.76 15.96
C TYR A 104 10.72 0.94 14.93
N GLN A 105 10.37 1.50 13.78
CA GLN A 105 11.30 1.77 12.69
C GLN A 105 11.42 3.27 12.47
N VAL A 106 12.65 3.76 12.33
CA VAL A 106 12.94 5.17 12.06
C VAL A 106 13.18 5.33 10.56
N GLY A 107 12.37 6.16 9.93
CA GLY A 107 12.50 6.47 8.51
C GLY A 107 13.54 7.56 8.22
N ARG A 108 13.80 7.80 6.94
CA ARG A 108 14.74 8.82 6.44
C ARG A 108 14.48 10.23 6.96
N THR A 109 13.23 10.58 7.15
CA THR A 109 12.79 11.89 7.66
C THR A 109 12.70 11.97 9.19
N GLY A 110 13.15 10.91 9.88
CA GLY A 110 13.01 10.80 11.32
C GLY A 110 11.65 10.27 11.80
N ALA A 111 10.68 10.09 10.91
CA ALA A 111 9.38 9.55 11.28
C ALA A 111 9.51 8.14 11.87
N VAL A 112 8.90 7.92 13.04
CA VAL A 112 8.93 6.66 13.78
C VAL A 112 7.63 5.90 13.56
N THR A 113 7.73 4.77 12.90
CA THR A 113 6.58 3.92 12.56
C THR A 113 6.54 2.68 13.42
N PRO A 114 5.45 2.43 14.16
CA PRO A 114 5.25 1.21 14.91
C PRO A 114 4.88 0.05 13.97
N VAL A 115 5.51 -1.10 14.19
CA VAL A 115 5.33 -2.33 13.41
C VAL A 115 4.95 -3.48 14.33
N ALA A 116 3.76 -4.00 14.16
CA ALA A 116 3.28 -5.19 14.84
C ALA A 116 4.03 -6.43 14.30
N ASN A 117 4.56 -7.24 15.20
CA ASN A 117 5.08 -8.57 14.90
C ASN A 117 4.02 -9.58 15.30
N LEU A 118 3.63 -10.44 14.38
CA LEU A 118 2.46 -11.29 14.43
C LEU A 118 2.83 -12.76 14.33
N ASP A 119 1.96 -13.64 14.80
CA ASP A 119 2.03 -15.02 14.38
C ASP A 119 1.84 -15.11 12.86
N PRO A 120 2.57 -16.02 12.19
CA PRO A 120 2.45 -16.14 10.73
C PRO A 120 1.03 -16.48 10.30
N VAL A 121 0.44 -15.69 9.42
CA VAL A 121 -0.90 -15.92 8.89
C VAL A 121 -0.90 -15.82 7.37
N GLN A 122 -1.66 -16.69 6.70
CA GLN A 122 -1.88 -16.62 5.26
C GLN A 122 -2.87 -15.49 4.94
N LEU A 123 -2.47 -14.61 4.02
CA LEU A 123 -3.29 -13.49 3.59
C LEU A 123 -2.94 -13.11 2.15
N SER A 124 -3.92 -13.15 1.26
CA SER A 124 -3.76 -12.82 -0.17
C SER A 124 -2.55 -13.52 -0.82
N GLY A 125 -2.46 -14.85 -0.63
CA GLY A 125 -1.42 -15.70 -1.23
C GLY A 125 -0.02 -15.54 -0.64
N THR A 126 0.13 -14.78 0.47
CA THR A 126 1.43 -14.57 1.13
C THR A 126 1.34 -14.83 2.63
N VAL A 127 2.47 -15.23 3.25
CA VAL A 127 2.56 -15.36 4.71
C VAL A 127 2.93 -14.00 5.31
N VAL A 128 2.00 -13.42 6.05
CA VAL A 128 2.20 -12.16 6.78
C VAL A 128 2.70 -12.46 8.19
N LYS A 129 3.81 -11.83 8.58
CA LYS A 129 4.41 -11.91 9.92
C LYS A 129 4.53 -10.54 10.59
N ARG A 130 4.38 -9.46 9.82
CA ARG A 130 4.47 -8.09 10.31
C ARG A 130 3.43 -7.21 9.62
N ALA A 131 2.87 -6.26 10.36
CA ALA A 131 1.91 -5.30 9.85
C ALA A 131 2.17 -3.90 10.42
N SER A 132 1.84 -2.87 9.66
CA SER A 132 1.97 -1.48 10.11
C SER A 132 0.86 -1.15 11.12
N LEU A 133 1.23 -0.38 12.14
CA LEU A 133 0.31 0.30 13.05
C LEU A 133 0.24 1.81 12.78
N HIS A 134 0.86 2.25 11.70
CA HIS A 134 0.91 3.63 11.22
C HIS A 134 1.52 4.63 12.23
N ASN A 135 0.85 4.91 13.36
CA ASN A 135 1.22 5.92 14.33
C ASN A 135 0.68 5.61 15.75
N ALA A 136 0.92 6.51 16.69
CA ALA A 136 0.46 6.39 18.06
C ALA A 136 -1.07 6.40 18.18
N ASP A 137 -1.75 7.24 17.40
CA ASP A 137 -3.20 7.40 17.47
C ASP A 137 -3.95 6.10 17.13
N ILE A 138 -3.40 5.30 16.21
CA ILE A 138 -3.95 3.98 15.88
C ILE A 138 -3.75 3.00 17.04
N ILE A 139 -2.60 3.00 17.70
CA ILE A 139 -2.34 2.15 18.87
C ILE A 139 -3.33 2.45 19.99
N GLU A 140 -3.51 3.74 20.30
CA GLU A 140 -4.42 4.22 21.34
C GLU A 140 -5.89 3.97 20.96
N GLY A 141 -6.28 4.29 19.73
CA GLY A 141 -7.65 4.13 19.25
C GLY A 141 -8.12 2.67 19.18
N LEU A 142 -7.20 1.74 18.96
CA LEU A 142 -7.47 0.30 18.98
C LEU A 142 -7.38 -0.31 20.38
N ASP A 143 -6.85 0.41 21.37
CA ASP A 143 -6.64 -0.08 22.73
C ASP A 143 -5.87 -1.42 22.74
N LEU A 144 -4.70 -1.41 22.07
CA LEU A 144 -3.92 -2.62 21.82
C LEU A 144 -3.16 -3.11 23.07
N HIS A 145 -3.18 -4.42 23.26
CA HIS A 145 -2.37 -5.12 24.27
C HIS A 145 -1.54 -6.24 23.63
N ILE A 146 -0.40 -6.54 24.22
CA ILE A 146 0.39 -7.68 23.79
C ILE A 146 -0.42 -8.97 24.03
N GLY A 147 -0.46 -9.83 23.02
CA GLY A 147 -1.25 -11.05 23.04
C GLY A 147 -2.65 -10.93 22.43
N ASP A 148 -3.11 -9.73 22.10
CA ASP A 148 -4.40 -9.53 21.42
C ASP A 148 -4.49 -10.29 20.10
N MET A 149 -5.69 -10.77 19.81
CA MET A 149 -6.06 -11.22 18.46
C MET A 149 -6.42 -10.01 17.64
N VAL A 150 -5.72 -9.79 16.53
CA VAL A 150 -5.82 -8.59 15.68
C VAL A 150 -6.21 -8.95 14.26
N TYR A 151 -7.05 -8.11 13.66
CA TYR A 151 -7.40 -8.21 12.25
C TYR A 151 -6.36 -7.52 11.40
N VAL A 152 -5.76 -8.29 10.49
CA VAL A 152 -4.77 -7.82 9.52
C VAL A 152 -5.42 -7.76 8.15
N GLU A 153 -5.28 -6.64 7.47
CA GLU A 153 -5.68 -6.45 6.08
C GLU A 153 -4.46 -6.25 5.19
N LYS A 154 -4.55 -6.82 3.98
CA LYS A 154 -3.64 -6.56 2.88
C LYS A 154 -4.49 -6.21 1.67
N GLY A 155 -4.74 -4.92 1.47
CA GLY A 155 -5.38 -4.40 0.26
C GLY A 155 -4.37 -4.24 -0.87
N GLY A 156 -4.71 -3.50 -1.93
CA GLY A 156 -3.80 -3.15 -3.04
C GLY A 156 -2.51 -2.43 -2.61
N GLU A 157 -2.34 -2.18 -1.33
CA GLU A 157 -1.08 -1.77 -0.73
C GLU A 157 -0.22 -3.01 -0.41
N ILE A 158 1.05 -2.93 -0.72
CA ILE A 158 2.02 -4.01 -0.48
C ILE A 158 2.20 -4.27 1.03
N ILE A 159 1.92 -3.26 1.88
CA ILE A 159 2.18 -3.28 3.32
C ILE A 159 0.92 -3.71 4.07
N PRO A 160 0.95 -4.85 4.80
CA PRO A 160 -0.15 -5.24 5.69
C PRO A 160 -0.34 -4.22 6.81
N LYS A 161 -1.59 -3.99 7.20
CA LYS A 161 -1.96 -3.07 8.29
C LYS A 161 -2.91 -3.73 9.29
N ILE A 162 -2.84 -3.32 10.55
CA ILE A 162 -3.82 -3.68 11.58
C ILE A 162 -5.04 -2.76 11.43
N THR A 163 -6.22 -3.36 11.38
CA THR A 163 -7.49 -2.61 11.22
C THR A 163 -8.45 -2.77 12.39
N GLY A 164 -8.19 -3.72 13.29
CA GLY A 164 -9.03 -3.96 14.45
C GLY A 164 -8.46 -4.97 15.42
N VAL A 165 -9.12 -5.08 16.56
CA VAL A 165 -8.85 -6.05 17.62
C VAL A 165 -10.11 -6.86 17.85
N ASP A 166 -9.97 -8.16 18.00
CA ASP A 166 -11.03 -9.04 18.48
C ASP A 166 -11.10 -8.95 20.01
N LYS A 167 -11.96 -8.06 20.49
CA LYS A 167 -12.13 -7.84 21.94
C LYS A 167 -12.83 -9.01 22.65
N ASP A 168 -13.61 -9.78 21.91
CA ASP A 168 -14.33 -10.95 22.46
C ASP A 168 -13.37 -12.12 22.70
N ALA A 169 -12.30 -12.20 21.92
CA ALA A 169 -11.23 -13.18 22.10
C ALA A 169 -10.20 -12.81 23.19
N ARG A 170 -10.35 -11.63 23.83
CA ARG A 170 -9.44 -11.23 24.91
C ARG A 170 -9.54 -12.17 26.10
N SER A 171 -8.42 -12.81 26.45
CA SER A 171 -8.29 -13.60 27.67
C SER A 171 -8.28 -12.70 28.91
N PHE A 172 -8.71 -13.24 30.07
CA PHE A 172 -8.58 -12.57 31.37
C PHE A 172 -7.12 -12.26 31.74
N MET A 173 -6.14 -12.93 31.14
CA MET A 173 -4.73 -12.59 31.22
C MET A 173 -4.35 -11.64 30.07
N LEU A 174 -4.78 -10.39 30.16
CA LEU A 174 -4.33 -9.34 29.28
C LEU A 174 -2.82 -9.11 29.44
N GLY A 175 -2.12 -9.06 28.32
CA GLY A 175 -0.75 -8.58 28.31
C GLY A 175 -0.67 -7.08 28.60
N GLU A 176 0.54 -6.56 28.59
CA GLU A 176 0.79 -5.14 28.83
C GLU A 176 0.10 -4.27 27.75
N MET A 177 -0.57 -3.21 28.19
CA MET A 177 -1.16 -2.20 27.29
C MET A 177 -0.05 -1.52 26.49
N LEU A 178 -0.22 -1.47 25.20
CA LEU A 178 0.75 -0.84 24.32
C LEU A 178 0.68 0.68 24.44
N ARG A 179 1.84 1.28 24.75
CA ARG A 179 2.05 2.73 24.69
C ARG A 179 3.12 3.04 23.67
N PHE A 180 2.96 4.15 22.98
CA PHE A 180 3.97 4.63 22.06
C PHE A 180 5.25 5.01 22.82
N ILE A 181 6.41 4.75 22.20
CA ILE A 181 7.71 5.04 22.83
C ILE A 181 7.95 6.55 22.92
N VAL A 182 8.69 6.95 23.96
CA VAL A 182 9.04 8.36 24.20
C VAL A 182 10.37 8.72 23.55
N ASN A 183 11.29 7.76 23.47
CA ASN A 183 12.64 7.98 22.93
C ASN A 183 12.85 7.19 21.64
N CYS A 184 13.70 7.71 20.77
CA CYS A 184 14.09 7.06 19.53
C CYS A 184 14.77 5.72 19.82
N PRO A 185 14.35 4.61 19.20
CA PRO A 185 14.91 3.28 19.47
C PRO A 185 16.35 3.14 18.96
N GLU A 186 16.81 4.03 18.09
CA GLU A 186 18.12 3.97 17.44
C GLU A 186 19.19 4.88 18.09
N CYS A 187 18.79 6.08 18.51
CA CYS A 187 19.74 7.06 19.04
C CYS A 187 19.41 7.58 20.44
N GLY A 188 18.28 7.14 21.05
CA GLY A 188 17.86 7.55 22.38
C GLY A 188 17.28 8.97 22.50
N SER A 189 17.32 9.79 21.46
CA SER A 189 16.81 11.16 21.48
C SER A 189 15.31 11.18 21.74
N LYS A 190 14.81 12.14 22.53
CA LYS A 190 13.39 12.30 22.80
C LYS A 190 12.63 12.58 21.49
N LEU A 191 11.55 11.84 21.26
CA LEU A 191 10.71 12.03 20.09
C LEU A 191 9.85 13.28 20.21
N VAL A 192 9.58 13.91 19.06
CA VAL A 192 8.76 15.13 18.96
C VAL A 192 7.56 14.84 18.07
N ARG A 193 6.40 15.31 18.46
CA ARG A 193 5.20 15.34 17.61
C ARG A 193 4.87 16.78 17.27
N TYR A 194 4.79 17.12 16.00
CA TYR A 194 4.45 18.45 15.55
C TYR A 194 2.93 18.63 15.54
N GLU A 195 2.49 19.87 15.74
CA GLU A 195 1.07 20.23 15.74
C GLU A 195 0.43 19.90 14.39
N GLY A 196 -0.70 19.20 14.41
CA GLY A 196 -1.41 18.76 13.20
C GLY A 196 -0.85 17.49 12.55
N GLU A 197 0.25 16.91 13.05
CA GLU A 197 0.81 15.67 12.52
C GLU A 197 0.50 14.46 13.41
N ALA A 198 0.19 13.32 12.77
CA ALA A 198 -0.06 12.07 13.47
C ALA A 198 1.24 11.30 13.81
N ALA A 199 2.34 11.62 13.14
CA ALA A 199 3.62 10.93 13.30
C ALA A 199 4.47 11.55 14.42
N HIS A 200 5.26 10.71 15.06
CA HIS A 200 6.33 11.13 15.96
C HIS A 200 7.66 11.10 15.22
N TYR A 201 8.53 12.05 15.48
CA TYR A 201 9.81 12.22 14.79
C TYR A 201 10.99 12.19 15.73
N CYS A 202 12.07 11.57 15.30
CA CYS A 202 13.37 11.73 15.92
C CYS A 202 14.03 13.02 15.38
N PRO A 203 14.28 14.03 16.24
CA PRO A 203 14.85 15.30 15.79
C PRO A 203 16.36 15.24 15.51
N ASN A 204 17.02 14.14 15.82
CA ASN A 204 18.48 13.99 15.65
C ASN A 204 18.84 13.63 14.20
N GLU A 205 18.75 14.59 13.30
CA GLU A 205 18.98 14.38 11.87
C GLU A 205 20.42 14.07 11.48
N THR A 206 21.38 14.51 12.32
CA THR A 206 22.81 14.45 12.01
C THR A 206 23.52 13.24 12.59
N ALA A 207 22.94 12.61 13.61
CA ALA A 207 23.58 11.49 14.30
C ALA A 207 22.69 10.23 14.43
N CYS A 208 21.42 10.26 13.99
CA CYS A 208 20.58 9.08 14.00
C CYS A 208 20.89 8.18 12.79
N PRO A 209 21.43 6.95 12.99
CA PRO A 209 21.95 6.13 11.90
C PRO A 209 20.94 5.84 10.77
N PRO A 210 19.65 5.48 11.04
CA PRO A 210 18.69 5.27 9.97
C PRO A 210 18.39 6.50 9.13
N GLN A 211 18.42 7.68 9.74
CA GLN A 211 18.20 8.94 9.01
C GLN A 211 19.36 9.23 8.06
N ILE A 212 20.61 9.08 8.53
CA ILE A 212 21.80 9.28 7.71
C ILE A 212 21.81 8.29 6.55
N LYS A 213 21.66 6.99 6.83
CA LYS A 213 21.61 5.95 5.80
C LYS A 213 20.50 6.21 4.78
N GLY A 214 19.28 6.49 5.23
CA GLY A 214 18.16 6.75 4.35
C GLY A 214 18.31 8.02 3.51
N LYS A 215 18.99 9.06 3.99
CA LYS A 215 19.35 10.26 3.20
C LYS A 215 20.32 9.91 2.08
N ILE A 216 21.34 9.08 2.35
CA ILE A 216 22.31 8.63 1.35
C ILE A 216 21.63 7.70 0.32
N GLU A 217 20.83 6.74 0.77
CA GLU A 217 20.04 5.87 -0.13
C GLU A 217 19.14 6.67 -1.08
N HIS A 218 18.46 7.68 -0.55
CA HIS A 218 17.65 8.56 -1.38
C HIS A 218 18.51 9.35 -2.37
N PHE A 219 19.64 9.87 -1.95
CA PHE A 219 20.54 10.64 -2.80
C PHE A 219 21.02 9.83 -4.02
N ILE A 220 21.39 8.57 -3.83
CA ILE A 220 21.84 7.69 -4.93
C ILE A 220 20.69 7.12 -5.75
N SER A 221 19.43 7.20 -5.27
CA SER A 221 18.27 6.57 -5.91
C SER A 221 17.94 7.18 -7.28
N ARG A 222 17.16 6.43 -8.08
CA ARG A 222 16.63 6.87 -9.38
C ARG A 222 15.83 8.18 -9.32
N LYS A 223 15.27 8.51 -8.15
CA LYS A 223 14.49 9.74 -7.94
C LYS A 223 15.35 10.97 -7.63
N ALA A 224 16.63 10.80 -7.42
CA ALA A 224 17.58 11.87 -7.13
C ALA A 224 18.75 11.85 -8.13
N MET A 225 19.92 11.35 -7.74
CA MET A 225 21.12 11.40 -8.60
C MET A 225 21.24 10.22 -9.55
N ASN A 226 20.40 9.18 -9.42
CA ASN A 226 20.42 7.98 -10.26
C ASN A 226 21.81 7.37 -10.44
N ILE A 227 22.51 7.15 -9.34
CA ILE A 227 23.85 6.57 -9.36
C ILE A 227 23.74 5.05 -9.51
N ASP A 228 24.25 4.53 -10.61
CA ASP A 228 24.23 3.09 -10.90
C ASP A 228 25.30 2.33 -10.09
N ALA A 229 25.06 1.02 -9.92
CA ALA A 229 25.93 0.06 -9.23
C ALA A 229 26.18 0.31 -7.74
N VAL A 230 25.50 1.26 -7.11
CA VAL A 230 25.52 1.45 -5.65
C VAL A 230 24.29 0.80 -5.04
N SER A 231 24.47 -0.15 -4.12
CA SER A 231 23.40 -0.85 -3.43
C SER A 231 23.43 -0.59 -1.92
N TYR A 232 22.35 -0.96 -1.24
CA TYR A 232 22.24 -0.90 0.22
C TYR A 232 23.44 -1.54 0.95
N THR A 233 23.98 -2.62 0.42
CA THR A 233 25.14 -3.31 0.99
C THR A 233 26.38 -2.42 1.05
N HIS A 234 26.61 -1.57 0.06
CA HIS A 234 27.74 -0.61 0.07
C HIS A 234 27.61 0.44 1.17
N LEU A 235 26.36 0.84 1.50
CA LEU A 235 26.08 1.82 2.55
C LEU A 235 26.13 1.25 3.96
N THR A 236 26.02 -0.09 4.09
CA THR A 236 25.96 -0.79 5.38
C THR A 236 27.25 -1.49 5.76
N LEU A 237 28.21 -1.61 4.84
CA LEU A 237 29.52 -2.15 5.19
C LEU A 237 30.21 -1.25 6.23
N PRO A 238 30.79 -1.80 7.31
CA PRO A 238 31.62 -1.03 8.20
C PRO A 238 32.81 -0.50 7.39
N THR A 239 33.00 0.82 7.44
CA THR A 239 34.22 1.42 6.92
C THR A 239 35.35 0.90 7.78
N ILE A 240 36.11 -0.05 7.26
CA ILE A 240 37.36 -0.47 7.88
C ILE A 240 38.32 0.71 7.72
N ALA A 241 38.46 1.44 8.80
CA ALA A 241 39.47 2.50 8.91
C ALA A 241 40.82 1.86 9.20
#